data_bd71202be3a24ff8314b470f5b07c915
#
_entry.id   bd71202be3a24ff8314b470f5b07c915
#
_cell.length_a   1.000
_cell.length_b   1.000
_cell.length_c   1.000
_cell.angle_alpha   90.00
_cell.angle_beta   90.00
_cell.angle_gamma   90.00
#
_symmetry.space_group_name_H-M   'P 1'
#
loop_
_entity.id
_entity.type
_entity.pdbx_description
1 polymer ?
#
loop_
_entity_poly.entity_id
_entity_poly.type
_entity_poly.pdbx_seq_one_letter_code
_entity_poly.pdbx_strand_id
1 'polypeptide(L)'
;MRTLGELDYLLGVSDETRLGAMRFRRVGEDIFQAPDRGVPPVVELGRLLQVTERLLRDEETDEDLRLIFAPGSSLGGARPKASVIDQHDHLSIAKFPKDNDEYSIETWEEVALRLAERAGIETPHHELVQIAGKAVLLSRRFDRRGTARTPFLSAMSMLGARDGERGSYPELADALAAHGARARADAEQLYLRVVFSVLISNVDDHLRNHGFLWQGSDGWILSPAYDLNPTPVDMKARVLATNIDLDEATCSVDLLESASGFFGLQLSVARKIIRGVAEVTKTWRDVAREVGSREAEIRRMESAFEHDDLEKALSVG
;
A
#
# COMPACT_ATOMS: atom_id res chain seq x y z
N MET A 1 -29.95 3.38 -21.49
CA MET A 1 -28.88 3.46 -20.48
C MET A 1 -27.91 4.57 -20.91
N ARG A 2 -27.57 5.54 -20.08
CA ARG A 2 -26.55 6.54 -20.36
C ARG A 2 -25.16 5.92 -20.06
N THR A 3 -24.20 6.05 -20.97
CA THR A 3 -22.82 5.67 -20.70
C THR A 3 -22.23 6.66 -19.69
N LEU A 4 -21.63 6.15 -18.63
CA LEU A 4 -20.96 6.99 -17.62
C LEU A 4 -19.65 7.52 -18.18
N GLY A 5 -19.40 8.84 -17.99
CA GLY A 5 -18.14 9.47 -18.30
C GLY A 5 -17.25 9.60 -17.05
N GLU A 6 -16.00 10.04 -17.23
CA GLU A 6 -15.04 10.21 -16.12
C GLU A 6 -15.58 11.08 -14.98
N LEU A 7 -16.33 12.14 -15.32
CA LEU A 7 -16.93 13.02 -14.32
C LEU A 7 -18.00 12.32 -13.49
N ASP A 8 -18.76 11.38 -14.08
CA ASP A 8 -19.75 10.60 -13.35
C ASP A 8 -19.07 9.68 -12.32
N TYR A 9 -17.94 9.05 -12.69
CA TYR A 9 -17.13 8.25 -11.77
C TYR A 9 -16.54 9.13 -10.66
N LEU A 10 -15.92 10.26 -11.01
CA LEU A 10 -15.35 11.18 -10.04
C LEU A 10 -16.38 11.65 -9.01
N LEU A 11 -17.56 12.08 -9.46
CA LEU A 11 -18.62 12.62 -8.62
C LEU A 11 -19.42 11.52 -7.89
N GLY A 12 -19.41 10.29 -8.41
CA GLY A 12 -20.11 9.14 -7.80
C GLY A 12 -19.41 8.55 -6.57
N VAL A 13 -18.12 8.85 -6.35
CA VAL A 13 -17.40 8.41 -5.14
C VAL A 13 -17.98 9.07 -3.91
N SER A 14 -18.30 8.29 -2.87
CA SER A 14 -18.82 8.81 -1.59
C SER A 14 -17.92 9.91 -1.03
N ASP A 15 -18.53 11.00 -0.57
CA ASP A 15 -17.79 12.12 0.00
C ASP A 15 -17.00 11.69 1.24
N GLU A 16 -17.55 10.88 2.12
CA GLU A 16 -16.88 10.46 3.35
C GLU A 16 -15.65 9.60 3.09
N THR A 17 -15.73 8.63 2.18
CA THR A 17 -14.65 7.69 1.91
C THR A 17 -13.69 8.15 0.82
N ARG A 18 -13.97 9.27 0.15
CA ARG A 18 -13.10 9.85 -0.88
C ARG A 18 -11.67 10.03 -0.36
N LEU A 19 -10.69 9.58 -1.12
CA LEU A 19 -9.27 9.70 -0.77
C LEU A 19 -8.84 11.18 -0.75
N GLY A 20 -8.06 11.54 0.25
CA GLY A 20 -7.57 12.90 0.43
C GLY A 20 -8.64 13.88 0.91
N ALA A 21 -8.46 15.15 0.59
CA ALA A 21 -9.29 16.25 1.09
C ALA A 21 -10.23 16.86 0.04
N MET A 22 -10.18 16.42 -1.22
CA MET A 22 -11.08 16.98 -2.25
C MET A 22 -12.52 16.60 -2.01
N ARG A 23 -13.40 17.59 -2.06
CA ARG A 23 -14.86 17.47 -1.93
C ARG A 23 -15.53 18.26 -3.05
N PHE A 24 -16.65 17.75 -3.53
CA PHE A 24 -17.38 18.36 -4.64
C PHE A 24 -18.80 18.74 -4.21
N ARG A 25 -19.25 19.94 -4.54
CA ARG A 25 -20.66 20.35 -4.37
C ARG A 25 -21.08 21.25 -5.54
N ARG A 26 -22.36 21.29 -5.81
CA ARG A 26 -22.90 22.24 -6.79
C ARG A 26 -22.89 23.64 -6.21
N VAL A 27 -22.76 24.63 -7.09
CA VAL A 27 -22.84 26.03 -6.70
C VAL A 27 -24.23 26.31 -6.13
N GLY A 28 -24.27 26.88 -4.93
CA GLY A 28 -25.52 27.19 -4.22
C GLY A 28 -26.12 26.04 -3.39
N GLU A 29 -25.49 24.84 -3.37
CA GLU A 29 -25.88 23.74 -2.49
C GLU A 29 -24.94 23.64 -1.28
N ASP A 30 -25.48 23.29 -0.11
CA ASP A 30 -24.69 23.06 1.12
C ASP A 30 -24.23 21.58 1.25
N ILE A 31 -24.84 20.69 0.46
CA ILE A 31 -24.57 19.26 0.52
C ILE A 31 -23.53 18.89 -0.52
N PHE A 32 -22.50 18.13 -0.10
CA PHE A 32 -21.49 17.57 -1.02
C PHE A 32 -22.09 16.46 -1.89
N GLN A 33 -21.55 16.30 -3.10
CA GLN A 33 -21.97 15.25 -4.03
C GLN A 33 -21.63 13.86 -3.49
N ALA A 34 -22.48 12.88 -3.83
CA ALA A 34 -22.44 11.53 -3.28
C ALA A 34 -22.37 11.57 -1.74
N PRO A 35 -23.40 12.16 -1.09
CA PRO A 35 -23.46 12.21 0.36
C PRO A 35 -23.42 10.78 0.92
N ASP A 36 -22.84 10.66 2.09
CA ASP A 36 -22.65 9.39 2.75
C ASP A 36 -23.97 8.65 2.99
N ARG A 37 -23.93 7.33 2.85
CA ARG A 37 -24.99 6.40 3.21
C ARG A 37 -24.67 5.60 4.47
N GLY A 38 -23.60 5.97 5.18
CA GLY A 38 -23.04 5.27 6.32
C GLY A 38 -21.94 4.28 5.92
N VAL A 39 -20.75 4.49 6.47
CA VAL A 39 -19.66 3.53 6.37
C VAL A 39 -19.96 2.40 7.36
N PRO A 40 -19.97 1.11 6.92
CA PRO A 40 -20.28 0.01 7.83
C PRO A 40 -19.24 -0.08 8.94
N PRO A 41 -19.67 -0.35 10.19
CA PRO A 41 -18.74 -0.60 11.28
C PRO A 41 -18.04 -1.94 11.12
N VAL A 42 -16.87 -2.08 11.73
CA VAL A 42 -16.04 -3.30 11.67
C VAL A 42 -16.79 -4.57 12.11
N VAL A 43 -17.81 -4.46 12.94
CA VAL A 43 -18.64 -5.61 13.34
C VAL A 43 -19.42 -6.24 12.18
N GLU A 44 -19.55 -5.55 11.05
CA GLU A 44 -20.19 -6.06 9.84
C GLU A 44 -19.20 -6.77 8.88
N LEU A 45 -17.92 -6.94 9.25
CA LEU A 45 -16.92 -7.59 8.39
C LEU A 45 -17.35 -8.96 7.88
N GLY A 46 -18.06 -9.74 8.71
CA GLY A 46 -18.59 -11.05 8.28
C GLY A 46 -19.60 -10.93 7.13
N ARG A 47 -20.47 -9.93 7.18
CA ARG A 47 -21.43 -9.62 6.12
C ARG A 47 -20.70 -9.10 4.86
N LEU A 48 -19.74 -8.19 5.03
CA LEU A 48 -18.93 -7.67 3.93
C LEU A 48 -18.14 -8.77 3.24
N LEU A 49 -17.56 -9.72 3.99
CA LEU A 49 -16.86 -10.87 3.44
C LEU A 49 -17.79 -11.73 2.57
N GLN A 50 -19.00 -12.07 3.05
CA GLN A 50 -19.98 -12.83 2.28
C GLN A 50 -20.40 -12.10 0.99
N VAL A 51 -20.60 -10.79 1.08
CA VAL A 51 -20.94 -9.97 -0.11
C VAL A 51 -19.78 -9.97 -1.11
N THR A 52 -18.55 -9.87 -0.63
CA THR A 52 -17.35 -9.95 -1.47
C THR A 52 -17.25 -11.32 -2.18
N GLU A 53 -17.54 -12.41 -1.47
CA GLU A 53 -17.56 -13.76 -2.05
C GLU A 53 -18.61 -13.90 -3.16
N ARG A 54 -19.82 -13.36 -2.95
CA ARG A 54 -20.86 -13.34 -4.00
C ARG A 54 -20.43 -12.50 -5.21
N LEU A 55 -19.87 -11.32 -4.97
CA LEU A 55 -19.37 -10.46 -6.05
C LEU A 55 -18.30 -11.16 -6.90
N LEU A 56 -17.39 -11.92 -6.27
CA LEU A 56 -16.36 -12.68 -7.00
C LEU A 56 -16.90 -13.85 -7.81
N ARG A 57 -18.15 -14.28 -7.55
CA ARG A 57 -18.86 -15.36 -8.27
C ARG A 57 -19.91 -14.84 -9.25
N ASP A 58 -20.01 -13.51 -9.42
CA ASP A 58 -21.09 -12.86 -10.18
C ASP A 58 -22.51 -13.24 -9.66
N GLU A 59 -22.64 -13.42 -8.33
CA GLU A 59 -23.88 -13.81 -7.62
C GLU A 59 -24.42 -12.68 -6.74
N GLU A 60 -23.86 -11.48 -6.85
CA GLU A 60 -24.23 -10.33 -6.03
C GLU A 60 -25.63 -9.81 -6.31
N THR A 61 -26.26 -9.28 -5.28
CA THR A 61 -27.56 -8.60 -5.36
C THR A 61 -27.37 -7.07 -5.43
N ASP A 62 -28.42 -6.34 -5.81
CA ASP A 62 -28.43 -4.87 -5.75
C ASP A 62 -28.15 -4.34 -4.33
N GLU A 63 -28.54 -5.09 -3.29
CA GLU A 63 -28.25 -4.74 -1.89
C GLU A 63 -26.76 -4.94 -1.58
N ASP A 64 -26.16 -6.01 -2.07
CA ASP A 64 -24.73 -6.29 -1.93
C ASP A 64 -23.89 -5.19 -2.59
N LEU A 65 -24.25 -4.81 -3.82
CA LEU A 65 -23.60 -3.71 -4.52
C LEU A 65 -23.72 -2.39 -3.75
N ARG A 66 -24.88 -2.12 -3.15
CA ARG A 66 -25.06 -0.94 -2.29
C ARG A 66 -24.21 -0.99 -1.02
N LEU A 67 -24.00 -2.16 -0.44
CA LEU A 67 -23.20 -2.30 0.78
C LEU A 67 -21.70 -2.15 0.51
N ILE A 68 -21.18 -2.75 -0.55
CA ILE A 68 -19.75 -2.67 -0.92
C ILE A 68 -19.41 -1.33 -1.56
N PHE A 69 -20.27 -0.84 -2.46
CA PHE A 69 -20.02 0.39 -3.23
C PHE A 69 -20.67 1.63 -2.62
N ALA A 70 -21.56 1.51 -1.61
CA ALA A 70 -22.14 2.67 -0.93
C ALA A 70 -21.08 3.52 -0.20
N PRO A 71 -20.03 2.93 0.38
CA PRO A 71 -18.88 3.70 0.84
C PRO A 71 -17.96 4.17 -0.29
N GLY A 72 -18.38 4.04 -1.55
CA GLY A 72 -17.70 4.46 -2.77
C GLY A 72 -16.21 4.13 -2.76
N SER A 73 -15.80 3.08 -3.44
CA SER A 73 -14.40 2.75 -3.49
C SER A 73 -13.62 3.80 -4.30
N SER A 74 -13.14 4.84 -3.63
CA SER A 74 -11.98 5.59 -4.10
C SER A 74 -10.69 4.77 -3.94
N LEU A 75 -10.84 3.53 -3.45
CA LEU A 75 -9.76 2.60 -3.17
C LEU A 75 -9.40 1.88 -4.47
N GLY A 76 -8.33 2.30 -5.12
CA GLY A 76 -7.79 1.64 -6.30
C GLY A 76 -7.31 0.22 -6.03
N GLY A 77 -7.05 -0.54 -7.11
CA GLY A 77 -6.50 -1.89 -7.07
C GLY A 77 -7.53 -3.00 -7.29
N ALA A 78 -7.07 -4.15 -7.79
CA ALA A 78 -7.89 -5.26 -8.29
C ALA A 78 -8.41 -6.22 -7.19
N ARG A 79 -8.01 -6.03 -5.93
CA ARG A 79 -8.43 -6.90 -4.83
C ARG A 79 -9.67 -6.34 -4.13
N PRO A 80 -10.57 -7.23 -3.64
CA PRO A 80 -11.74 -6.79 -2.89
C PRO A 80 -11.35 -6.03 -1.63
N LYS A 81 -11.95 -4.85 -1.46
CA LYS A 81 -11.73 -4.01 -0.28
C LYS A 81 -12.95 -3.14 -0.01
N ALA A 82 -13.14 -2.78 1.24
CA ALA A 82 -14.20 -1.86 1.64
C ALA A 82 -13.68 -0.86 2.67
N SER A 83 -14.31 0.32 2.72
CA SER A 83 -14.13 1.25 3.83
C SER A 83 -14.98 0.79 5.02
N VAL A 84 -14.42 0.81 6.21
CA VAL A 84 -15.10 0.47 7.46
C VAL A 84 -14.74 1.46 8.56
N ILE A 85 -15.60 1.59 9.56
CA ILE A 85 -15.28 2.32 10.80
C ILE A 85 -14.80 1.29 11.84
N ASP A 86 -13.57 1.47 12.34
CA ASP A 86 -13.02 0.60 13.37
C ASP A 86 -13.67 0.84 14.75
N GLN A 87 -13.32 0.02 15.73
CA GLN A 87 -13.84 0.09 17.11
C GLN A 87 -13.46 1.38 17.85
N HIS A 88 -12.62 2.23 17.26
CA HIS A 88 -12.17 3.51 17.80
C HIS A 88 -12.68 4.71 16.99
N ASP A 89 -13.71 4.52 16.16
CA ASP A 89 -14.30 5.51 15.26
C ASP A 89 -13.31 6.05 14.20
N HIS A 90 -12.31 5.23 13.79
CA HIS A 90 -11.42 5.60 12.71
C HIS A 90 -11.85 4.96 11.40
N LEU A 91 -11.79 5.75 10.33
CA LEU A 91 -11.98 5.23 8.98
C LEU A 91 -10.79 4.33 8.61
N SER A 92 -11.09 3.09 8.25
CA SER A 92 -10.13 2.04 7.91
C SER A 92 -10.50 1.38 6.58
N ILE A 93 -9.53 0.72 5.98
CA ILE A 93 -9.70 -0.11 4.79
C ILE A 93 -9.66 -1.56 5.24
N ALA A 94 -10.69 -2.33 4.92
CA ALA A 94 -10.70 -3.78 5.06
C ALA A 94 -10.34 -4.40 3.71
N LYS A 95 -9.28 -5.22 3.65
CA LYS A 95 -8.88 -6.01 2.49
C LYS A 95 -9.34 -7.45 2.69
N PHE A 96 -10.00 -8.01 1.68
CA PHE A 96 -10.62 -9.33 1.75
C PHE A 96 -9.91 -10.33 0.82
N PRO A 97 -9.80 -11.62 1.22
CA PRO A 97 -9.20 -12.66 0.40
C PRO A 97 -10.07 -12.98 -0.82
N LYS A 98 -9.42 -13.52 -1.87
CA LYS A 98 -10.09 -14.14 -3.01
C LYS A 98 -10.05 -15.66 -2.87
N ASP A 99 -11.09 -16.34 -3.36
CA ASP A 99 -11.19 -17.81 -3.29
C ASP A 99 -10.08 -18.53 -4.07
N ASN A 100 -9.47 -17.88 -5.08
CA ASN A 100 -8.42 -18.44 -5.92
C ASN A 100 -7.00 -18.01 -5.53
N ASP A 101 -6.82 -17.41 -4.36
CA ASP A 101 -5.48 -17.06 -3.86
C ASP A 101 -4.71 -18.35 -3.50
N GLU A 102 -3.48 -18.49 -3.99
CA GLU A 102 -2.61 -19.62 -3.69
C GLU A 102 -2.10 -19.60 -2.24
N TYR A 103 -2.09 -18.43 -1.62
CA TYR A 103 -1.75 -18.18 -0.23
C TYR A 103 -2.52 -16.95 0.28
N SER A 104 -2.61 -16.78 1.60
CA SER A 104 -3.34 -15.65 2.19
C SER A 104 -2.57 -14.33 2.00
N ILE A 105 -2.91 -13.56 0.97
CA ILE A 105 -2.23 -12.28 0.67
C ILE A 105 -2.35 -11.30 1.83
N GLU A 106 -3.51 -11.23 2.49
CA GLU A 106 -3.76 -10.37 3.65
C GLU A 106 -2.83 -10.72 4.82
N THR A 107 -2.59 -12.02 5.04
CA THR A 107 -1.65 -12.49 6.07
C THR A 107 -0.21 -12.11 5.74
N TRP A 108 0.17 -12.23 4.47
CA TRP A 108 1.55 -11.91 4.05
C TRP A 108 1.79 -10.41 3.90
N GLU A 109 0.77 -9.61 3.62
CA GLU A 109 0.86 -8.16 3.75
C GLU A 109 1.04 -7.75 5.22
N GLU A 110 0.32 -8.39 6.17
CA GLU A 110 0.54 -8.16 7.61
C GLU A 110 1.96 -8.53 8.04
N VAL A 111 2.51 -9.65 7.58
CA VAL A 111 3.91 -10.05 7.84
C VAL A 111 4.87 -8.97 7.31
N ALA A 112 4.66 -8.51 6.08
CA ALA A 112 5.48 -7.46 5.48
C ALA A 112 5.38 -6.13 6.23
N LEU A 113 4.18 -5.72 6.64
CA LEU A 113 3.98 -4.49 7.43
C LEU A 113 4.70 -4.55 8.78
N ARG A 114 4.63 -5.68 9.50
CA ARG A 114 5.38 -5.86 10.76
C ARG A 114 6.90 -5.84 10.55
N LEU A 115 7.39 -6.46 9.49
CA LEU A 115 8.81 -6.39 9.14
C LEU A 115 9.22 -4.96 8.78
N ALA A 116 8.38 -4.23 8.01
CA ALA A 116 8.60 -2.83 7.66
C ALA A 116 8.71 -1.94 8.91
N GLU A 117 7.81 -2.08 9.87
CA GLU A 117 7.87 -1.36 11.15
C GLU A 117 9.17 -1.66 11.91
N ARG A 118 9.55 -2.94 12.00
CA ARG A 118 10.82 -3.35 12.64
C ARG A 118 12.05 -2.79 11.93
N ALA A 119 11.96 -2.58 10.60
CA ALA A 119 13.01 -1.96 9.81
C ALA A 119 13.01 -0.41 9.89
N GLY A 120 12.06 0.21 10.61
CA GLY A 120 11.95 1.65 10.75
C GLY A 120 11.20 2.35 9.60
N ILE A 121 10.42 1.61 8.82
CA ILE A 121 9.51 2.16 7.81
C ILE A 121 8.20 2.56 8.50
N GLU A 122 7.77 3.80 8.27
CA GLU A 122 6.47 4.26 8.75
C GLU A 122 5.35 3.51 8.03
N THR A 123 4.45 2.84 8.77
CA THR A 123 3.25 2.15 8.27
C THR A 123 1.98 2.76 8.88
N PRO A 124 0.80 2.59 8.26
CA PRO A 124 -0.45 2.89 8.95
C PRO A 124 -0.67 1.90 10.08
N HIS A 125 -1.49 2.25 11.07
CA HIS A 125 -1.96 1.24 12.03
C HIS A 125 -2.70 0.13 11.29
N HIS A 126 -2.32 -1.12 11.50
CA HIS A 126 -2.87 -2.29 10.82
C HIS A 126 -3.16 -3.43 11.81
N GLU A 127 -4.10 -4.29 11.46
CA GLU A 127 -4.51 -5.43 12.26
C GLU A 127 -5.05 -6.53 11.33
N LEU A 128 -4.58 -7.76 11.54
CA LEU A 128 -5.12 -8.94 10.87
C LEU A 128 -6.19 -9.58 11.74
N VAL A 129 -7.43 -9.62 11.25
CA VAL A 129 -8.56 -10.24 11.96
C VAL A 129 -9.01 -11.52 11.25
N GLN A 130 -9.51 -12.50 12.02
CA GLN A 130 -10.04 -13.74 11.47
C GLN A 130 -11.57 -13.68 11.45
N ILE A 131 -12.16 -13.75 10.26
CA ILE A 131 -13.60 -13.71 10.03
C ILE A 131 -14.02 -15.01 9.31
N ALA A 132 -14.84 -15.83 9.93
CA ALA A 132 -15.29 -17.11 9.39
C ALA A 132 -14.13 -18.00 8.88
N GLY A 133 -12.97 -17.96 9.54
CA GLY A 133 -11.78 -18.72 9.16
C GLY A 133 -10.96 -18.13 8.02
N LYS A 134 -11.31 -16.94 7.52
CA LYS A 134 -10.55 -16.19 6.51
C LYS A 134 -9.89 -14.98 7.15
N ALA A 135 -8.66 -14.67 6.71
CA ALA A 135 -7.94 -13.49 7.14
C ALA A 135 -8.45 -12.23 6.44
N VAL A 136 -8.69 -11.17 7.19
CA VAL A 136 -9.04 -9.84 6.69
C VAL A 136 -8.05 -8.85 7.28
N LEU A 137 -7.37 -8.07 6.43
CA LEU A 137 -6.43 -7.05 6.87
C LEU A 137 -7.15 -5.71 7.01
N LEU A 138 -7.12 -5.16 8.19
CA LEU A 138 -7.57 -3.79 8.48
C LEU A 138 -6.38 -2.84 8.44
N SER A 139 -6.51 -1.74 7.71
CA SER A 139 -5.50 -0.68 7.64
C SER A 139 -6.15 0.67 7.84
N ARG A 140 -5.73 1.41 8.89
CA ARG A 140 -6.29 2.72 9.20
C ARG A 140 -5.91 3.74 8.13
N ARG A 141 -6.87 4.57 7.74
CA ARG A 141 -6.65 5.66 6.81
C ARG A 141 -5.77 6.74 7.44
N PHE A 142 -4.61 6.96 6.89
CA PHE A 142 -3.64 7.98 7.34
C PHE A 142 -3.98 9.39 6.81
N ASP A 143 -4.88 9.51 5.85
CA ASP A 143 -5.38 10.79 5.35
C ASP A 143 -6.59 11.33 6.16
N ARG A 144 -6.87 10.72 7.31
CA ARG A 144 -7.94 11.09 8.24
C ARG A 144 -7.42 11.26 9.66
N ARG A 145 -7.90 12.32 10.33
CA ARG A 145 -7.73 12.52 11.77
C ARG A 145 -9.06 13.05 12.33
N GLY A 146 -9.88 12.14 12.87
CA GLY A 146 -11.28 12.45 13.19
C GLY A 146 -12.01 12.92 11.92
N THR A 147 -12.61 14.09 11.95
CA THR A 147 -13.31 14.70 10.81
C THR A 147 -12.37 15.44 9.85
N ALA A 148 -11.13 15.70 10.26
CA ALA A 148 -10.15 16.40 9.42
C ALA A 148 -9.62 15.49 8.31
N ARG A 149 -9.43 16.09 7.13
CA ARG A 149 -8.94 15.42 5.93
C ARG A 149 -7.59 16.01 5.52
N THR A 150 -6.63 15.17 5.20
CA THR A 150 -5.33 15.57 4.67
C THR A 150 -5.34 15.36 3.16
N PRO A 151 -4.99 16.38 2.34
CA PRO A 151 -4.81 16.18 0.91
C PRO A 151 -3.78 15.08 0.64
N PHE A 152 -4.08 14.26 -0.35
CA PHE A 152 -3.28 13.11 -0.77
C PHE A 152 -3.01 13.17 -2.27
N LEU A 153 -1.79 12.84 -2.67
CA LEU A 153 -1.42 12.54 -4.05
C LEU A 153 -0.71 11.19 -4.11
N SER A 154 -0.99 10.38 -5.13
CA SER A 154 -0.13 9.25 -5.46
C SER A 154 1.16 9.75 -6.14
N ALA A 155 2.23 8.92 -6.12
CA ALA A 155 3.44 9.21 -6.88
C ALA A 155 3.16 9.34 -8.37
N MET A 156 2.25 8.53 -8.91
CA MET A 156 1.80 8.66 -10.29
C MET A 156 1.25 10.08 -10.58
N SER A 157 0.42 10.63 -9.69
CA SER A 157 -0.11 11.99 -9.83
C SER A 157 0.95 13.05 -9.58
N MET A 158 1.88 12.82 -8.65
CA MET A 158 2.98 13.75 -8.34
C MET A 158 3.92 13.92 -9.53
N LEU A 159 4.21 12.85 -10.26
CA LEU A 159 5.06 12.85 -11.46
C LEU A 159 4.29 13.22 -12.73
N GLY A 160 2.95 13.37 -12.69
CA GLY A 160 2.13 13.58 -13.87
C GLY A 160 2.10 12.39 -14.82
N ALA A 161 2.47 11.19 -14.33
CA ALA A 161 2.50 9.97 -15.12
C ALA A 161 1.09 9.42 -15.37
N ARG A 162 0.93 8.66 -16.45
CA ARG A 162 -0.32 8.00 -16.84
C ARG A 162 -0.32 6.54 -16.41
N ASP A 163 -1.51 5.94 -16.37
CA ASP A 163 -1.63 4.52 -16.10
C ASP A 163 -0.89 3.68 -17.14
N GLY A 164 -0.08 2.72 -16.66
CA GLY A 164 0.79 1.90 -17.49
C GLY A 164 2.17 2.50 -17.82
N GLU A 165 2.41 3.78 -17.50
CA GLU A 165 3.76 4.36 -17.58
C GLU A 165 4.60 3.88 -16.38
N ARG A 166 5.82 3.49 -16.69
CA ARG A 166 6.81 3.10 -15.67
C ARG A 166 7.55 4.37 -15.21
N GLY A 167 7.66 4.56 -13.91
CA GLY A 167 8.50 5.60 -13.31
C GLY A 167 9.69 4.98 -12.57
N SER A 168 10.46 5.84 -11.93
CA SER A 168 11.64 5.47 -11.14
C SER A 168 11.62 6.09 -9.75
N TYR A 169 12.31 5.44 -8.81
CA TYR A 169 12.48 6.01 -7.47
C TYR A 169 13.35 7.27 -7.45
N PRO A 170 14.39 7.44 -8.31
CA PRO A 170 15.05 8.72 -8.50
C PRO A 170 14.12 9.89 -8.82
N GLU A 171 13.14 9.70 -9.73
CA GLU A 171 12.14 10.74 -10.03
C GLU A 171 11.28 11.09 -8.80
N LEU A 172 10.97 10.11 -7.94
CA LEU A 172 10.29 10.36 -6.67
C LEU A 172 11.16 11.12 -5.67
N ALA A 173 12.46 10.82 -5.62
CA ALA A 173 13.42 11.55 -4.78
C ALA A 173 13.56 13.02 -5.26
N ASP A 174 13.58 13.25 -6.57
CA ASP A 174 13.58 14.59 -7.16
C ASP A 174 12.29 15.35 -6.85
N ALA A 175 11.13 14.69 -6.93
CA ALA A 175 9.84 15.28 -6.54
C ALA A 175 9.81 15.67 -5.06
N LEU A 176 10.38 14.83 -4.18
CA LEU A 176 10.55 15.14 -2.76
C LEU A 176 11.52 16.32 -2.54
N ALA A 177 12.59 16.40 -3.31
CA ALA A 177 13.53 17.52 -3.25
C ALA A 177 12.86 18.85 -3.68
N ALA A 178 12.00 18.81 -4.69
CA ALA A 178 11.33 19.99 -5.25
C ALA A 178 10.12 20.45 -4.41
N HIS A 179 9.36 19.53 -3.82
CA HIS A 179 8.05 19.80 -3.23
C HIS A 179 7.90 19.33 -1.77
N GLY A 180 8.92 18.66 -1.21
CA GLY A 180 8.84 18.01 0.10
C GLY A 180 9.09 18.96 1.26
N ALA A 181 8.24 18.85 2.29
CA ALA A 181 8.43 19.53 3.58
C ALA A 181 9.60 18.95 4.40
N ARG A 182 9.95 17.68 4.17
CA ARG A 182 11.01 16.95 4.86
C ARG A 182 11.92 16.23 3.85
N ALA A 183 12.26 16.89 2.74
CA ALA A 183 12.85 16.31 1.55
C ALA A 183 13.96 15.27 1.83
N ARG A 184 14.94 15.61 2.68
CA ARG A 184 16.05 14.72 3.02
C ARG A 184 15.61 13.49 3.81
N ALA A 185 14.76 13.68 4.83
CA ALA A 185 14.28 12.58 5.66
C ALA A 185 13.36 11.64 4.86
N ASP A 186 12.50 12.22 4.01
CA ASP A 186 11.58 11.45 3.17
C ASP A 186 12.33 10.73 2.03
N ALA A 187 13.41 11.29 1.47
CA ALA A 187 14.28 10.59 0.52
C ALA A 187 15.01 9.40 1.17
N GLU A 188 15.49 9.54 2.40
CA GLU A 188 16.09 8.43 3.17
C GLU A 188 15.03 7.34 3.46
N GLN A 189 13.80 7.73 3.87
CA GLN A 189 12.68 6.80 4.04
C GLN A 189 12.27 6.12 2.73
N LEU A 190 12.29 6.83 1.61
CA LEU A 190 12.02 6.25 0.30
C LEU A 190 13.08 5.19 -0.04
N TYR A 191 14.36 5.50 0.13
CA TYR A 191 15.44 4.54 -0.08
C TYR A 191 15.29 3.28 0.78
N LEU A 192 14.96 3.47 2.07
CA LEU A 192 14.69 2.36 3.00
C LEU A 192 13.56 1.44 2.48
N ARG A 193 12.50 2.02 1.90
CA ARG A 193 11.40 1.25 1.29
C ARG A 193 11.82 0.51 0.03
N VAL A 194 12.65 1.11 -0.82
CA VAL A 194 13.18 0.44 -2.01
C VAL A 194 14.02 -0.76 -1.62
N VAL A 195 14.92 -0.60 -0.65
CA VAL A 195 15.71 -1.72 -0.10
C VAL A 195 14.80 -2.82 0.44
N PHE A 196 13.77 -2.45 1.19
CA PHE A 196 12.82 -3.39 1.76
C PHE A 196 12.04 -4.13 0.65
N SER A 197 11.50 -3.42 -0.36
CA SER A 197 10.79 -4.02 -1.50
C SER A 197 11.67 -5.02 -2.26
N VAL A 198 12.97 -4.71 -2.45
CA VAL A 198 13.94 -5.63 -3.05
C VAL A 198 14.12 -6.89 -2.19
N LEU A 199 14.29 -6.73 -0.87
CA LEU A 199 14.63 -7.85 0.02
C LEU A 199 13.44 -8.75 0.37
N ILE A 200 12.20 -8.26 0.26
CA ILE A 200 10.99 -9.09 0.42
C ILE A 200 10.35 -9.50 -0.92
N SER A 201 10.99 -9.18 -2.05
CA SER A 201 10.44 -9.41 -3.39
C SER A 201 9.04 -8.81 -3.59
N ASN A 202 8.82 -7.56 -3.14
CA ASN A 202 7.59 -6.79 -3.37
C ASN A 202 7.59 -6.25 -4.81
N VAL A 203 7.45 -7.13 -5.80
CA VAL A 203 7.65 -6.83 -7.22
C VAL A 203 6.53 -6.00 -7.87
N ASP A 204 5.39 -5.87 -7.21
CA ASP A 204 4.25 -5.05 -7.67
C ASP A 204 4.27 -3.62 -7.12
N ASP A 205 5.43 -3.14 -6.69
CA ASP A 205 5.63 -1.82 -6.09
C ASP A 205 5.57 -0.71 -7.17
N HIS A 206 4.37 -0.41 -7.63
CA HIS A 206 4.11 0.59 -8.66
C HIS A 206 3.87 2.00 -8.09
N LEU A 207 3.89 3.04 -8.94
CA LEU A 207 3.76 4.45 -8.53
C LEU A 207 2.48 4.78 -7.72
N ARG A 208 1.44 3.97 -7.77
CA ARG A 208 0.24 4.17 -6.94
C ARG A 208 0.40 3.64 -5.51
N ASN A 209 1.45 2.85 -5.22
CA ASN A 209 1.75 2.34 -3.87
C ASN A 209 2.59 3.32 -3.05
N HIS A 210 2.97 4.46 -3.65
CA HIS A 210 3.62 5.56 -2.96
C HIS A 210 2.69 6.77 -2.93
N GLY A 211 2.52 7.35 -1.75
CA GLY A 211 1.64 8.50 -1.55
C GLY A 211 2.35 9.66 -0.87
N PHE A 212 1.77 10.84 -1.02
CA PHE A 212 2.22 12.07 -0.40
C PHE A 212 1.06 12.75 0.32
N LEU A 213 1.34 13.30 1.51
CA LEU A 213 0.39 14.01 2.35
C LEU A 213 0.79 15.48 2.45
N TRP A 214 -0.17 16.36 2.25
CA TRP A 214 0.03 17.79 2.29
C TRP A 214 0.20 18.32 3.71
N GLN A 215 1.24 19.12 3.96
CA GLN A 215 1.57 19.76 5.23
C GLN A 215 1.39 21.30 5.19
N GLY A 216 0.46 21.78 4.39
CA GLY A 216 0.25 23.23 4.25
C GLY A 216 1.37 23.93 3.45
N SER A 217 1.78 25.11 3.90
CA SER A 217 2.82 25.90 3.23
C SER A 217 4.18 25.21 3.14
N ASP A 218 4.42 24.21 3.98
CA ASP A 218 5.71 23.51 4.05
C ASP A 218 5.90 22.50 2.91
N GLY A 219 4.81 22.09 2.25
CA GLY A 219 4.83 21.18 1.11
C GLY A 219 4.30 19.78 1.44
N TRP A 220 4.81 18.77 0.77
CA TRP A 220 4.39 17.38 0.87
C TRP A 220 5.33 16.56 1.75
N ILE A 221 4.82 15.55 2.41
CA ILE A 221 5.61 14.50 3.07
C ILE A 221 5.25 13.14 2.49
N LEU A 222 6.20 12.21 2.54
CA LEU A 222 5.95 10.83 2.16
C LEU A 222 4.90 10.21 3.11
N SER A 223 3.86 9.57 2.57
CA SER A 223 2.83 8.89 3.37
C SER A 223 3.43 7.66 4.09
N PRO A 224 2.76 7.09 5.10
CA PRO A 224 3.06 5.74 5.54
C PRO A 224 3.08 4.75 4.37
N ALA A 225 3.89 3.68 4.45
CA ALA A 225 3.97 2.63 3.43
C ALA A 225 2.73 1.72 3.51
N TYR A 226 2.24 1.28 2.38
CA TYR A 226 1.08 0.41 2.25
C TYR A 226 1.21 -0.48 1.01
N ASP A 227 0.42 -1.54 0.96
CA ASP A 227 0.37 -2.48 -0.17
C ASP A 227 1.72 -3.19 -0.39
N LEU A 228 2.32 -3.67 0.71
CA LEU A 228 3.59 -4.40 0.73
C LEU A 228 3.32 -5.89 0.57
N ASN A 229 3.54 -6.44 -0.63
CA ASN A 229 3.14 -7.80 -0.98
C ASN A 229 4.34 -8.65 -1.42
N PRO A 230 4.92 -9.47 -0.51
CA PRO A 230 5.97 -10.41 -0.88
C PRO A 230 5.48 -11.40 -1.94
N THR A 231 6.26 -11.61 -2.98
CA THR A 231 5.87 -12.49 -4.10
C THR A 231 6.91 -13.55 -4.35
N PRO A 232 6.56 -14.87 -4.27
CA PRO A 232 7.49 -15.95 -4.61
C PRO A 232 7.99 -15.87 -6.05
N VAL A 233 9.25 -16.25 -6.29
CA VAL A 233 9.94 -16.10 -7.58
C VAL A 233 9.35 -16.94 -8.71
N ASP A 234 8.66 -18.03 -8.38
CA ASP A 234 7.97 -18.88 -9.37
C ASP A 234 6.66 -18.26 -9.86
N MET A 235 6.09 -17.30 -9.10
CA MET A 235 4.92 -16.53 -9.52
C MET A 235 5.33 -15.32 -10.38
N LYS A 236 6.40 -14.64 -10.01
CA LYS A 236 6.85 -13.42 -10.70
C LYS A 236 8.36 -13.23 -10.52
N ALA A 237 9.05 -12.90 -11.61
CA ALA A 237 10.48 -12.58 -11.54
C ALA A 237 10.73 -11.39 -10.60
N ARG A 238 11.89 -11.37 -9.96
CA ARG A 238 12.33 -10.31 -9.05
C ARG A 238 12.74 -9.04 -9.82
N VAL A 239 11.74 -8.41 -10.45
CA VAL A 239 11.84 -7.14 -11.16
C VAL A 239 10.72 -6.24 -10.67
N LEU A 240 11.05 -5.10 -10.08
CA LEU A 240 10.04 -4.17 -9.53
C LEU A 240 9.21 -3.52 -10.63
N ALA A 241 8.00 -3.11 -10.30
CA ALA A 241 7.15 -2.33 -11.21
C ALA A 241 7.69 -0.90 -11.41
N THR A 242 8.39 -0.34 -10.40
CA THR A 242 9.06 0.96 -10.45
C THR A 242 10.58 0.74 -10.57
N ASN A 243 11.25 1.50 -11.40
CA ASN A 243 12.70 1.37 -11.62
C ASN A 243 13.48 1.79 -10.37
N ILE A 244 14.51 1.01 -10.00
CA ILE A 244 15.37 1.25 -8.84
C ILE A 244 16.34 2.42 -9.11
N ASP A 245 16.85 2.50 -10.33
CA ASP A 245 17.51 3.70 -10.85
C ASP A 245 16.66 4.32 -11.98
N LEU A 246 17.24 4.98 -12.98
CA LEU A 246 16.44 5.68 -14.00
C LEU A 246 15.75 4.72 -14.98
N ASP A 247 16.32 3.55 -15.27
CA ASP A 247 15.87 2.64 -16.32
C ASP A 247 15.95 1.13 -15.98
N GLU A 248 16.51 0.77 -14.81
CA GLU A 248 16.67 -0.63 -14.38
C GLU A 248 15.82 -0.92 -13.11
N ALA A 249 15.10 -2.04 -13.12
CA ALA A 249 14.18 -2.46 -12.07
C ALA A 249 14.50 -3.83 -11.47
N THR A 250 15.55 -4.53 -11.95
CA THR A 250 15.93 -5.84 -11.42
C THR A 250 16.37 -5.73 -9.97
N CYS A 251 15.76 -6.54 -9.11
CA CYS A 251 16.14 -6.60 -7.70
C CYS A 251 17.60 -6.99 -7.56
N SER A 252 18.42 -6.10 -7.02
CA SER A 252 19.85 -6.31 -6.83
C SER A 252 20.42 -5.37 -5.76
N VAL A 253 21.25 -5.92 -4.87
CA VAL A 253 21.98 -5.11 -3.88
C VAL A 253 22.98 -4.17 -4.57
N ASP A 254 23.64 -4.60 -5.66
CA ASP A 254 24.55 -3.72 -6.40
C ASP A 254 23.83 -2.51 -6.99
N LEU A 255 22.63 -2.74 -7.52
CA LEU A 255 21.81 -1.66 -8.06
C LEU A 255 21.35 -0.69 -6.94
N LEU A 256 20.97 -1.21 -5.78
CA LEU A 256 20.66 -0.37 -4.60
C LEU A 256 21.86 0.49 -4.19
N GLU A 257 23.05 -0.08 -4.12
CA GLU A 257 24.26 0.69 -3.79
C GLU A 257 24.54 1.78 -4.82
N SER A 258 24.48 1.46 -6.11
CA SER A 258 24.74 2.42 -7.19
C SER A 258 23.70 3.53 -7.26
N ALA A 259 22.43 3.23 -6.97
CA ALA A 259 21.33 4.20 -6.97
C ALA A 259 21.31 5.12 -5.74
N SER A 260 22.06 4.82 -4.67
CA SER A 260 22.02 5.55 -3.39
C SER A 260 22.23 7.05 -3.52
N GLY A 261 23.06 7.47 -4.48
CA GLY A 261 23.35 8.88 -4.76
C GLY A 261 22.11 9.70 -5.17
N PHE A 262 21.14 9.10 -5.84
CA PHE A 262 19.89 9.76 -6.22
C PHE A 262 19.04 10.18 -5.00
N PHE A 263 19.21 9.49 -3.89
CA PHE A 263 18.53 9.80 -2.62
C PHE A 263 19.35 10.72 -1.71
N GLY A 264 20.46 11.26 -2.22
CA GLY A 264 21.39 12.10 -1.45
C GLY A 264 22.17 11.33 -0.37
N LEU A 265 22.29 10.02 -0.50
CA LEU A 265 22.96 9.17 0.49
C LEU A 265 24.42 8.89 0.08
N GLN A 266 25.31 8.94 1.08
CA GLN A 266 26.66 8.40 0.93
C GLN A 266 26.60 6.88 0.93
N LEU A 267 27.46 6.21 0.14
CA LEU A 267 27.48 4.75 0.02
C LEU A 267 27.58 4.04 1.38
N SER A 268 28.36 4.58 2.32
CA SER A 268 28.49 4.01 3.66
C SER A 268 27.18 4.07 4.47
N VAL A 269 26.34 5.09 4.24
CA VAL A 269 25.00 5.20 4.84
C VAL A 269 24.04 4.23 4.17
N ALA A 270 24.06 4.16 2.83
CA ALA A 270 23.25 3.22 2.06
C ALA A 270 23.51 1.77 2.49
N ARG A 271 24.77 1.37 2.64
CA ARG A 271 25.17 0.04 3.13
C ARG A 271 24.63 -0.26 4.53
N LYS A 272 24.66 0.71 5.45
CA LYS A 272 24.06 0.55 6.78
C LYS A 272 22.56 0.31 6.71
N ILE A 273 21.86 1.05 5.84
CA ILE A 273 20.42 0.86 5.61
C ILE A 273 20.17 -0.54 5.03
N ILE A 274 20.88 -0.93 3.97
CA ILE A 274 20.74 -2.24 3.32
C ILE A 274 20.93 -3.36 4.34
N ARG A 275 22.03 -3.32 5.12
CA ARG A 275 22.30 -4.31 6.15
C ARG A 275 21.24 -4.31 7.25
N GLY A 276 20.82 -3.12 7.74
CA GLY A 276 19.79 -3.01 8.78
C GLY A 276 18.47 -3.63 8.37
N VAL A 277 18.03 -3.39 7.12
CA VAL A 277 16.82 -4.00 6.55
C VAL A 277 16.99 -5.52 6.41
N ALA A 278 18.16 -5.97 5.95
CA ALA A 278 18.44 -7.41 5.80
C ALA A 278 18.40 -8.15 7.14
N GLU A 279 18.95 -7.55 8.21
CA GLU A 279 18.91 -8.13 9.57
C GLU A 279 17.47 -8.27 10.10
N VAL A 280 16.57 -7.36 9.74
CA VAL A 280 15.14 -7.50 10.03
C VAL A 280 14.50 -8.53 9.12
N THR A 281 14.74 -8.47 7.83
CA THR A 281 14.11 -9.35 6.84
C THR A 281 14.41 -10.82 7.12
N LYS A 282 15.62 -11.17 7.54
CA LYS A 282 15.96 -12.57 7.89
C LYS A 282 15.09 -13.17 9.01
N THR A 283 14.39 -12.34 9.80
CA THR A 283 13.47 -12.81 10.86
C THR A 283 12.06 -13.13 10.36
N TRP A 284 11.83 -13.09 9.05
CA TRP A 284 10.52 -13.23 8.43
C TRP A 284 9.73 -14.48 8.84
N ARG A 285 10.40 -15.63 9.06
CA ARG A 285 9.75 -16.88 9.48
C ARG A 285 9.16 -16.76 10.89
N ASP A 286 9.86 -16.07 11.78
CA ASP A 286 9.38 -15.85 13.16
C ASP A 286 8.19 -14.89 13.14
N VAL A 287 8.27 -13.79 12.36
CA VAL A 287 7.14 -12.87 12.18
C VAL A 287 5.94 -13.57 11.56
N ALA A 288 6.14 -14.44 10.57
CA ALA A 288 5.07 -15.21 9.96
C ALA A 288 4.36 -16.14 10.99
N ARG A 289 5.13 -16.79 11.88
CA ARG A 289 4.57 -17.59 12.98
C ARG A 289 3.81 -16.74 14.00
N GLU A 290 4.35 -15.57 14.37
CA GLU A 290 3.68 -14.61 15.27
C GLU A 290 2.34 -14.13 14.70
N VAL A 291 2.24 -13.96 13.39
CA VAL A 291 0.99 -13.60 12.68
C VAL A 291 0.01 -14.78 12.60
N GLY A 292 0.50 -16.01 12.77
CA GLY A 292 -0.30 -17.23 12.71
C GLY A 292 -0.30 -17.91 11.34
N SER A 293 0.70 -17.64 10.49
CA SER A 293 0.86 -18.34 9.21
C SER A 293 1.12 -19.82 9.40
N ARG A 294 0.53 -20.65 8.54
CA ARG A 294 0.74 -22.10 8.57
C ARG A 294 2.10 -22.45 7.99
N GLU A 295 2.75 -23.49 8.51
CA GLU A 295 4.08 -23.94 8.03
C GLU A 295 4.12 -24.26 6.52
N ALA A 296 3.01 -24.68 5.93
CA ALA A 296 2.91 -24.89 4.48
C ALA A 296 3.02 -23.56 3.71
N GLU A 297 2.38 -22.51 4.20
CA GLU A 297 2.49 -21.17 3.60
C GLU A 297 3.87 -20.54 3.84
N ILE A 298 4.47 -20.76 5.03
CA ILE A 298 5.84 -20.31 5.32
C ILE A 298 6.82 -20.95 4.30
N ARG A 299 6.70 -22.25 4.02
CA ARG A 299 7.51 -22.88 2.96
C ARG A 299 7.21 -22.34 1.57
N ARG A 300 5.94 -22.05 1.27
CA ARG A 300 5.52 -21.47 -0.03
C ARG A 300 6.17 -20.13 -0.30
N MET A 301 6.35 -19.33 0.75
CA MET A 301 6.88 -17.97 0.66
C MET A 301 8.41 -17.89 0.76
N GLU A 302 9.10 -18.99 0.96
CA GLU A 302 10.55 -19.03 1.15
C GLU A 302 11.33 -18.25 0.07
N SER A 303 11.01 -18.46 -1.19
CA SER A 303 11.72 -17.80 -2.30
C SER A 303 11.47 -16.30 -2.44
N ALA A 304 10.45 -15.76 -1.75
CA ALA A 304 10.25 -14.31 -1.69
C ALA A 304 11.27 -13.62 -0.77
N PHE A 305 11.80 -14.34 0.22
CA PHE A 305 12.67 -13.80 1.25
C PHE A 305 14.09 -14.39 1.21
N GLU A 306 14.25 -15.67 0.88
CA GLU A 306 15.53 -16.37 0.90
C GLU A 306 16.11 -16.45 -0.52
N HIS A 307 17.03 -15.55 -0.83
CA HIS A 307 17.67 -15.38 -2.12
C HIS A 307 19.04 -14.71 -1.96
N ASP A 308 19.88 -14.79 -3.00
CA ASP A 308 21.27 -14.31 -2.99
C ASP A 308 21.39 -12.83 -2.54
N ASP A 309 20.42 -11.98 -2.89
CA ASP A 309 20.45 -10.58 -2.47
C ASP A 309 20.30 -10.40 -0.95
N LEU A 310 19.51 -11.25 -0.26
CA LEU A 310 19.45 -11.19 1.20
C LEU A 310 20.78 -11.57 1.83
N GLU A 311 21.42 -12.65 1.35
CA GLU A 311 22.75 -13.08 1.82
C GLU A 311 23.80 -11.99 1.56
N LYS A 312 23.79 -11.40 0.38
CA LYS A 312 24.65 -10.30 0.00
C LYS A 312 24.42 -9.08 0.90
N ALA A 313 23.18 -8.67 1.12
CA ALA A 313 22.82 -7.54 1.97
C ALA A 313 23.28 -7.71 3.42
N LEU A 314 23.24 -8.94 3.96
CA LEU A 314 23.76 -9.25 5.30
C LEU A 314 25.30 -9.13 5.38
N SER A 315 26.01 -9.28 4.26
CA SER A 315 27.47 -9.22 4.18
C SER A 315 28.03 -7.85 3.81
N VAL A 316 27.19 -6.91 3.39
CA VAL A 316 27.57 -5.54 3.03
C VAL A 316 28.21 -4.84 4.23
N GLY A 317 29.42 -4.31 4.05
CA GLY A 317 30.25 -3.70 5.10
C GLY A 317 30.22 -2.16 5.11
#